data_81cb41d4d1d5850006d9e4c9e8313824
#
_entry.id   81cb41d4d1d5850006d9e4c9e8313824
#
_cell.length_a   1.000
_cell.length_b   1.000
_cell.length_c   1.000
_cell.angle_alpha   90.00
_cell.angle_beta   90.00
_cell.angle_gamma   90.00
#
_symmetry.space_group_name_H-M   'P 1'
#
loop_
_entity.id
_entity.type
_entity.pdbx_description
1 polymer ?
#
loop_
_entity_poly.entity_id
_entity_poly.type
_entity_poly.pdbx_seq_one_letter_code
_entity_poly.pdbx_strand_id
1 'polypeptide(L)'
;MVVTALGIKREEKGLGYATETVKGDKITSALPSNWSTALNGKVAGLSVISSGGPLNSSRISLRGDVSLNQNGNDALVVVDGVPMSSPMTNPGVAYGAGSNSELSVDYGNGFSDINPDDIESIQVLKGASATALYGTRAANGVIMVTTKSGAGAPKGIGVSYSGNFSIDDVMRWPDYQYEFGQGLPSNIGPAGSIYEGEPYYSYGKAEDGSYASTSGTSSAYGARFDANRKFYQYDPVTQGRASEATPWVAYKNNRKDLFQTGYTITNSVALTGKSDRGSVRASITHTKNEWILPNTGFQRITAMISAQQQISRALRINFKSSYTYRKLNNTPALGYNSNSISYFLIFQNPNVNLDWLRPMWRT
;
A
#
# COMPACT_ATOMS: atom_id res chain seq x y z
N MET A 1 -23.19 -3.09 24.28
CA MET A 1 -22.33 -4.24 24.61
C MET A 1 -21.11 -4.22 23.73
N VAL A 2 -19.96 -4.37 24.30
CA VAL A 2 -18.64 -4.40 23.64
C VAL A 2 -18.11 -5.83 23.74
N VAL A 3 -17.53 -6.37 22.67
CA VAL A 3 -16.85 -7.65 22.72
C VAL A 3 -15.46 -7.40 23.31
N THR A 4 -15.19 -7.99 24.44
CA THR A 4 -13.87 -7.91 25.08
C THR A 4 -13.00 -9.10 24.65
N ALA A 5 -11.81 -9.18 25.18
CA ALA A 5 -10.90 -10.28 24.93
C ALA A 5 -11.56 -11.65 25.11
N LEU A 6 -11.14 -12.62 24.31
CA LEU A 6 -11.73 -13.96 24.21
C LEU A 6 -13.20 -14.00 23.73
N GLY A 7 -13.70 -12.95 23.07
CA GLY A 7 -15.06 -12.91 22.54
C GLY A 7 -16.16 -12.72 23.60
N ILE A 8 -15.81 -12.37 24.84
CA ILE A 8 -16.78 -12.16 25.92
C ILE A 8 -17.46 -10.81 25.72
N LYS A 9 -18.80 -10.79 25.71
CA LYS A 9 -19.60 -9.55 25.61
C LYS A 9 -19.75 -8.92 27.01
N ARG A 10 -19.36 -7.66 27.15
CA ARG A 10 -19.54 -6.86 28.37
C ARG A 10 -20.22 -5.52 28.05
N GLU A 11 -20.80 -4.91 29.06
CA GLU A 11 -21.30 -3.55 28.93
C GLU A 11 -20.13 -2.55 28.90
N GLU A 12 -20.17 -1.60 27.99
CA GLU A 12 -19.10 -0.61 27.81
C GLU A 12 -18.87 0.23 29.07
N LYS A 13 -19.94 0.55 29.80
CA LYS A 13 -19.88 1.31 31.06
C LYS A 13 -19.15 0.59 32.19
N GLY A 14 -19.01 -0.72 32.11
CA GLY A 14 -18.29 -1.53 33.11
C GLY A 14 -16.81 -1.76 32.78
N LEU A 15 -16.29 -1.14 31.71
CA LEU A 15 -14.91 -1.28 31.32
C LEU A 15 -14.05 -0.16 31.90
N GLY A 16 -12.98 -0.52 32.61
CA GLY A 16 -12.00 0.44 33.16
C GLY A 16 -11.04 1.04 32.13
N TYR A 17 -11.36 0.94 30.82
CA TYR A 17 -10.52 1.41 29.72
C TYR A 17 -11.36 1.94 28.54
N ALA A 18 -10.78 2.87 27.79
CA ALA A 18 -11.44 3.46 26.65
C ALA A 18 -11.55 2.47 25.49
N THR A 19 -12.76 2.29 24.99
CA THR A 19 -13.07 1.48 23.81
C THR A 19 -13.79 2.33 22.76
N GLU A 20 -13.58 2.03 21.52
CA GLU A 20 -14.27 2.64 20.40
C GLU A 20 -14.70 1.55 19.40
N THR A 21 -15.96 1.59 18.99
CA THR A 21 -16.51 0.57 18.09
C THR A 21 -16.90 1.19 16.76
N VAL A 22 -16.35 0.64 15.68
CA VAL A 22 -16.70 0.97 14.30
C VAL A 22 -17.52 -0.19 13.72
N LYS A 23 -18.72 0.08 13.27
CA LYS A 23 -19.56 -0.94 12.61
C LYS A 23 -19.07 -1.24 11.20
N GLY A 24 -19.31 -2.46 10.72
CA GLY A 24 -18.86 -2.93 9.40
C GLY A 24 -19.43 -2.11 8.23
N ASP A 25 -20.66 -1.61 8.34
CA ASP A 25 -21.27 -0.75 7.33
C ASP A 25 -20.50 0.56 7.10
N LYS A 26 -19.93 1.14 8.16
CA LYS A 26 -19.06 2.32 8.04
C LYS A 26 -17.70 2.01 7.41
N ILE A 27 -17.27 0.76 7.42
CA ILE A 27 -16.02 0.33 6.79
C ILE A 27 -16.26 0.08 5.33
N THR A 28 -17.31 -0.66 4.98
CA THR A 28 -17.66 -0.99 3.60
C THR A 28 -18.07 0.25 2.79
N SER A 29 -18.68 1.27 3.42
CA SER A 29 -19.04 2.52 2.73
C SER A 29 -17.84 3.32 2.21
N ALA A 30 -16.65 3.13 2.78
CA ALA A 30 -15.42 3.76 2.30
C ALA A 30 -14.73 2.97 1.18
N LEU A 31 -15.20 1.75 0.91
CA LEU A 31 -14.78 0.84 -0.16
C LEU A 31 -13.25 0.65 -0.31
N PRO A 32 -12.49 0.55 0.78
CA PRO A 32 -11.05 0.41 0.68
C PRO A 32 -10.66 -0.99 0.22
N SER A 33 -9.62 -1.08 -0.60
CA SER A 33 -8.98 -2.36 -0.92
C SER A 33 -8.43 -3.05 0.32
N ASN A 34 -8.06 -2.26 1.33
CA ASN A 34 -7.63 -2.69 2.65
C ASN A 34 -8.53 -2.05 3.72
N TRP A 35 -9.26 -2.86 4.47
CA TRP A 35 -10.20 -2.40 5.50
C TRP A 35 -9.56 -1.52 6.59
N SER A 36 -8.28 -1.73 6.88
CA SER A 36 -7.60 -0.99 7.95
C SER A 36 -7.47 0.50 7.64
N THR A 37 -7.29 0.86 6.37
CA THR A 37 -7.19 2.27 5.95
C THR A 37 -8.50 3.04 6.16
N ALA A 38 -9.64 2.34 6.14
CA ALA A 38 -10.95 2.94 6.44
C ALA A 38 -11.10 3.38 7.91
N LEU A 39 -10.20 2.97 8.79
CA LEU A 39 -10.21 3.39 10.20
C LEU A 39 -9.61 4.79 10.40
N ASN A 40 -8.82 5.28 9.46
CA ASN A 40 -8.26 6.63 9.53
C ASN A 40 -9.38 7.67 9.64
N GLY A 41 -9.26 8.56 10.62
CA GLY A 41 -10.26 9.60 10.89
C GLY A 41 -11.55 9.11 11.55
N LYS A 42 -11.73 7.80 11.77
CA LYS A 42 -12.92 7.24 12.45
C LYS A 42 -12.67 6.87 13.91
N VAL A 43 -11.40 6.72 14.28
CA VAL A 43 -11.00 6.36 15.63
C VAL A 43 -9.97 7.35 16.14
N ALA A 44 -10.28 8.02 17.26
CA ALA A 44 -9.38 9.01 17.83
C ALA A 44 -8.04 8.41 18.27
N GLY A 45 -6.93 9.03 17.84
CA GLY A 45 -5.56 8.59 18.16
C GLY A 45 -5.11 7.31 17.44
N LEU A 46 -5.85 6.87 16.42
CA LEU A 46 -5.45 5.78 15.54
C LEU A 46 -4.87 6.34 14.25
N SER A 47 -3.74 5.81 13.84
CA SER A 47 -3.11 6.09 12.55
C SER A 47 -2.84 4.78 11.81
N VAL A 48 -3.24 4.73 10.55
CA VAL A 48 -2.90 3.62 9.65
C VAL A 48 -2.02 4.15 8.54
N ILE A 49 -0.84 3.57 8.43
CA ILE A 49 0.13 3.87 7.38
C ILE A 49 0.23 2.63 6.50
N SER A 50 0.08 2.81 5.20
CA SER A 50 0.29 1.76 4.19
C SER A 50 1.54 2.06 3.39
N SER A 51 2.30 1.03 3.02
CA SER A 51 3.58 1.16 2.32
C SER A 51 3.46 1.41 0.81
N GLY A 52 2.28 1.74 0.30
CA GLY A 52 2.12 2.30 -1.04
C GLY A 52 1.25 1.54 -2.02
N GLY A 53 1.06 0.24 -1.92
CA GLY A 53 0.19 -0.52 -2.83
C GLY A 53 -1.13 -0.97 -2.18
N PRO A 54 -2.13 -1.34 -2.99
CA PRO A 54 -3.46 -1.67 -2.47
C PRO A 54 -3.49 -2.93 -1.59
N LEU A 55 -2.48 -3.80 -1.69
CA LEU A 55 -2.32 -4.99 -0.85
C LEU A 55 -1.08 -4.97 0.02
N ASN A 56 -0.36 -3.87 0.04
CA ASN A 56 0.83 -3.77 0.87
C ASN A 56 0.48 -3.78 2.35
N SER A 57 1.47 -4.11 3.16
CA SER A 57 1.32 -4.12 4.61
C SER A 57 0.83 -2.78 5.12
N SER A 58 -0.06 -2.84 6.09
CA SER A 58 -0.49 -1.67 6.83
C SER A 58 0.04 -1.76 8.24
N ARG A 59 0.53 -0.64 8.72
CA ARG A 59 0.91 -0.44 10.11
C ARG A 59 -0.20 0.31 10.81
N ILE A 60 -0.66 -0.22 11.93
CA ILE A 60 -1.69 0.42 12.75
C ILE A 60 -1.05 0.83 14.07
N SER A 61 -0.96 2.13 14.33
CA SER A 61 -0.48 2.67 15.60
C SER A 61 -1.62 3.34 16.38
N LEU A 62 -1.58 3.20 17.70
CA LEU A 62 -2.54 3.81 18.62
C LEU A 62 -1.79 4.77 19.55
N ARG A 63 -2.23 6.04 19.57
CA ARG A 63 -1.65 7.11 20.41
C ARG A 63 -0.20 7.47 20.07
N GLY A 64 0.22 7.23 18.82
CA GLY A 64 1.57 7.52 18.33
C GLY A 64 2.58 6.42 18.65
N ASP A 65 3.82 6.69 18.31
CA ASP A 65 4.96 5.79 18.51
C ASP A 65 5.61 6.09 19.86
N VAL A 66 5.62 5.12 20.75
CA VAL A 66 6.18 5.26 22.12
C VAL A 66 7.49 4.49 22.30
N SER A 67 7.80 3.57 21.40
CA SER A 67 9.02 2.78 21.40
C SER A 67 10.01 3.27 20.36
N LEU A 68 11.29 3.37 20.72
CA LEU A 68 12.40 3.61 19.78
C LEU A 68 12.64 2.42 18.85
N ASN A 69 12.15 1.24 19.23
CA ASN A 69 12.12 0.08 18.33
C ASN A 69 10.99 0.27 17.31
N GLN A 70 11.35 0.50 16.06
CA GLN A 70 10.41 0.72 14.97
C GLN A 70 9.37 -0.40 14.81
N ASN A 71 9.73 -1.64 15.12
CA ASN A 71 8.84 -2.80 15.08
C ASN A 71 8.00 -2.98 16.35
N GLY A 72 8.21 -2.14 17.35
CA GLY A 72 7.58 -2.25 18.66
C GLY A 72 6.38 -1.33 18.90
N ASN A 73 5.86 -0.66 17.86
CA ASN A 73 4.80 0.36 17.99
C ASN A 73 3.45 -0.07 17.41
N ASP A 74 3.35 -1.28 16.86
CA ASP A 74 2.16 -1.75 16.19
C ASP A 74 1.10 -2.23 17.17
N ALA A 75 -0.16 -1.89 16.90
CA ALA A 75 -1.30 -2.45 17.62
C ALA A 75 -1.50 -3.93 17.23
N LEU A 76 -1.86 -4.77 18.21
CA LEU A 76 -2.18 -6.16 17.94
C LEU A 76 -3.54 -6.27 17.23
N VAL A 77 -3.58 -6.97 16.11
CA VAL A 77 -4.84 -7.30 15.43
C VAL A 77 -5.31 -8.69 15.87
N VAL A 78 -6.56 -8.76 16.31
CA VAL A 78 -7.21 -10.00 16.78
C VAL A 78 -8.48 -10.20 15.96
N VAL A 79 -8.59 -11.33 15.28
CA VAL A 79 -9.74 -11.68 14.45
C VAL A 79 -10.51 -12.81 15.08
N ASP A 80 -11.77 -12.56 15.44
CA ASP A 80 -12.64 -13.53 16.12
C ASP A 80 -12.01 -14.19 17.35
N GLY A 81 -11.18 -13.44 18.07
CA GLY A 81 -10.47 -13.90 19.26
C GLY A 81 -9.09 -14.51 19.01
N VAL A 82 -8.68 -14.68 17.76
CA VAL A 82 -7.37 -15.23 17.39
C VAL A 82 -6.41 -14.08 17.04
N PRO A 83 -5.28 -13.95 17.77
CA PRO A 83 -4.26 -12.96 17.44
C PRO A 83 -3.63 -13.25 16.08
N MET A 84 -3.63 -12.25 15.22
CA MET A 84 -2.97 -12.33 13.91
C MET A 84 -1.53 -11.85 14.01
N SER A 85 -0.66 -12.48 13.23
CA SER A 85 0.68 -11.93 13.03
C SER A 85 0.56 -10.66 12.19
N SER A 86 0.99 -9.53 12.75
CA SER A 86 0.86 -8.23 12.08
C SER A 86 2.18 -7.54 11.74
N PRO A 87 3.37 -8.15 11.90
CA PRO A 87 4.57 -7.45 11.47
C PRO A 87 4.49 -7.15 9.98
N MET A 88 4.93 -5.98 9.60
CA MET A 88 5.17 -5.68 8.20
C MET A 88 6.19 -6.68 7.66
N THR A 89 5.95 -7.18 6.46
CA THR A 89 6.85 -8.15 5.81
C THR A 89 8.24 -7.56 5.62
N ASN A 90 8.31 -6.23 5.49
CA ASN A 90 9.57 -5.48 5.40
C ASN A 90 9.44 -4.13 6.14
N PRO A 91 9.81 -4.06 7.44
CA PRO A 91 9.69 -2.84 8.23
C PRO A 91 10.47 -1.65 7.68
N GLY A 92 11.59 -1.89 7.01
CA GLY A 92 12.41 -0.84 6.38
C GLY A 92 11.68 -0.06 5.31
N VAL A 93 10.68 -0.65 4.66
CA VAL A 93 9.86 0.02 3.63
C VAL A 93 8.97 1.10 4.23
N ALA A 94 8.44 0.90 5.44
CA ALA A 94 7.56 1.87 6.09
C ALA A 94 8.25 3.18 6.45
N TYR A 95 9.55 3.12 6.71
CA TYR A 95 10.33 4.26 7.17
C TYR A 95 11.24 4.86 6.09
N GLY A 96 11.19 4.33 4.87
CA GLY A 96 11.86 4.90 3.69
C GLY A 96 13.38 4.90 3.69
N ALA A 97 14.03 4.47 4.77
CA ALA A 97 15.47 4.53 4.90
C ALA A 97 16.05 3.18 5.33
N GLY A 98 16.94 2.67 4.50
CA GLY A 98 18.00 1.81 5.01
C GLY A 98 17.75 0.34 5.16
N SER A 99 16.88 -0.28 4.39
CA SER A 99 17.03 -1.72 4.21
C SER A 99 18.07 -1.97 3.11
N ASN A 100 19.22 -2.49 3.51
CA ASN A 100 20.26 -2.98 2.58
C ASN A 100 19.82 -4.26 1.85
N SER A 101 18.55 -4.64 1.91
CA SER A 101 18.04 -5.78 1.16
C SER A 101 17.71 -5.33 -0.27
N GLU A 102 18.34 -5.92 -1.22
CA GLU A 102 18.26 -5.60 -2.65
C GLU A 102 16.84 -5.75 -3.23
N LEU A 103 15.90 -6.36 -2.50
CA LEU A 103 14.52 -6.59 -2.92
C LEU A 103 13.55 -6.28 -1.78
N SER A 104 13.21 -5.01 -1.65
CA SER A 104 12.16 -4.57 -0.70
C SER A 104 10.78 -4.72 -1.34
N VAL A 105 10.31 -5.95 -1.53
CA VAL A 105 8.96 -6.22 -2.01
C VAL A 105 8.07 -6.49 -0.82
N ASP A 106 6.97 -5.75 -0.72
CA ASP A 106 5.98 -5.92 0.33
C ASP A 106 4.79 -6.73 -0.21
N TYR A 107 4.60 -7.91 0.33
CA TYR A 107 3.50 -8.82 -0.04
C TYR A 107 2.26 -8.68 0.85
N GLY A 108 2.23 -7.67 1.72
CA GLY A 108 1.12 -7.46 2.65
C GLY A 108 1.26 -8.25 3.95
N ASN A 109 0.44 -7.90 4.93
CA ASN A 109 0.32 -8.63 6.19
C ASN A 109 -1.02 -9.39 6.27
N GLY A 110 -1.08 -10.43 7.11
CA GLY A 110 -2.19 -11.38 7.13
C GLY A 110 -3.55 -10.76 7.42
N PHE A 111 -3.63 -9.67 8.18
CA PHE A 111 -4.92 -9.02 8.44
C PHE A 111 -5.43 -8.20 7.25
N SER A 112 -4.56 -7.78 6.33
CA SER A 112 -4.97 -7.07 5.10
C SER A 112 -5.81 -7.95 4.16
N ASP A 113 -5.77 -9.26 4.34
CA ASP A 113 -6.52 -10.22 3.53
C ASP A 113 -7.98 -10.40 3.96
N ILE A 114 -8.37 -9.83 5.11
CA ILE A 114 -9.76 -9.89 5.58
C ILE A 114 -10.64 -9.07 4.64
N ASN A 115 -11.69 -9.72 4.15
CA ASN A 115 -12.67 -9.05 3.30
C ASN A 115 -13.50 -8.05 4.12
N PRO A 116 -13.55 -6.75 3.74
CA PRO A 116 -14.37 -5.76 4.43
C PRO A 116 -15.86 -6.13 4.53
N ASP A 117 -16.42 -6.80 3.50
CA ASP A 117 -17.81 -7.22 3.48
C ASP A 117 -18.15 -8.29 4.53
N ASP A 118 -17.15 -9.00 5.03
CA ASP A 118 -17.33 -10.02 6.08
C ASP A 118 -17.12 -9.45 7.50
N ILE A 119 -16.76 -8.18 7.64
CA ILE A 119 -16.59 -7.53 8.95
C ILE A 119 -17.94 -7.09 9.50
N GLU A 120 -18.27 -7.54 10.72
CA GLU A 120 -19.44 -7.10 11.48
C GLU A 120 -19.12 -5.82 12.25
N SER A 121 -17.98 -5.81 12.96
CA SER A 121 -17.53 -4.65 13.74
C SER A 121 -16.03 -4.72 14.02
N ILE A 122 -15.44 -3.56 14.21
CA ILE A 122 -14.07 -3.40 14.72
C ILE A 122 -14.13 -2.66 16.04
N GLN A 123 -13.47 -3.21 17.05
CA GLN A 123 -13.32 -2.58 18.35
C GLN A 123 -11.87 -2.25 18.61
N VAL A 124 -11.63 -1.03 19.01
CA VAL A 124 -10.28 -0.54 19.35
C VAL A 124 -10.18 -0.42 20.85
N LEU A 125 -9.28 -1.22 21.43
CA LEU A 125 -8.98 -1.24 22.85
C LEU A 125 -7.72 -0.41 23.09
N LYS A 126 -7.88 0.75 23.75
CA LYS A 126 -6.81 1.72 23.96
C LYS A 126 -6.25 1.59 25.38
N GLY A 127 -5.00 1.22 25.50
CA GLY A 127 -4.28 1.19 26.78
C GLY A 127 -3.91 -0.20 27.28
N ALA A 128 -2.93 -0.24 28.19
CA ALA A 128 -2.31 -1.48 28.67
C ALA A 128 -3.27 -2.39 29.46
N SER A 129 -4.25 -1.83 30.17
CA SER A 129 -5.25 -2.59 30.91
C SER A 129 -6.20 -3.38 30.01
N ALA A 130 -6.47 -2.88 28.79
CA ALA A 130 -7.25 -3.58 27.79
C ALA A 130 -6.49 -4.79 27.20
N THR A 131 -5.18 -4.79 27.35
CA THR A 131 -4.28 -5.74 26.71
C THR A 131 -3.80 -6.86 27.65
N ALA A 132 -4.20 -6.83 28.93
CA ALA A 132 -3.78 -7.81 29.93
C ALA A 132 -4.04 -9.28 29.53
N LEU A 133 -5.02 -9.51 28.64
CA LEU A 133 -5.38 -10.84 28.17
C LEU A 133 -4.54 -11.35 26.99
N TYR A 134 -3.81 -10.45 26.31
CA TYR A 134 -2.98 -10.80 25.15
C TYR A 134 -1.48 -10.64 25.42
N GLY A 135 -1.13 -10.29 26.67
CA GLY A 135 0.26 -10.13 27.12
C GLY A 135 0.98 -8.95 26.47
N THR A 136 2.30 -9.00 26.48
CA THR A 136 3.18 -7.91 26.00
C THR A 136 2.96 -7.54 24.53
N ARG A 137 2.49 -8.48 23.70
CA ARG A 137 2.17 -8.21 22.28
C ARG A 137 1.08 -7.15 22.10
N ALA A 138 0.28 -6.92 23.12
CA ALA A 138 -0.82 -5.98 23.10
C ALA A 138 -0.50 -4.66 23.84
N ALA A 139 0.75 -4.42 24.20
CA ALA A 139 1.16 -3.22 24.95
C ALA A 139 0.77 -1.90 24.25
N ASN A 140 0.75 -1.89 22.92
CA ASN A 140 0.37 -0.71 22.11
C ASN A 140 -1.12 -0.66 21.76
N GLY A 141 -1.95 -1.50 22.41
CA GLY A 141 -3.38 -1.60 22.14
C GLY A 141 -3.77 -2.77 21.25
N VAL A 142 -5.07 -2.98 21.12
CA VAL A 142 -5.65 -4.09 20.36
C VAL A 142 -6.74 -3.62 19.41
N ILE A 143 -6.70 -4.09 18.19
CA ILE A 143 -7.75 -3.96 17.18
C ILE A 143 -8.47 -5.30 17.09
N MET A 144 -9.69 -5.36 17.61
CA MET A 144 -10.51 -6.57 17.57
C MET A 144 -11.46 -6.52 16.39
N VAL A 145 -11.27 -7.42 15.45
CA VAL A 145 -12.14 -7.60 14.28
C VAL A 145 -13.10 -8.75 14.57
N THR A 146 -14.40 -8.45 14.53
CA THR A 146 -15.46 -9.46 14.60
C THR A 146 -16.04 -9.65 13.20
N THR A 147 -16.04 -10.89 12.72
CA THR A 147 -16.62 -11.21 11.42
C THR A 147 -18.09 -11.52 11.54
N LYS A 148 -18.83 -11.23 10.44
CA LYS A 148 -20.27 -11.47 10.36
C LYS A 148 -20.61 -12.94 10.59
N SER A 149 -21.69 -13.16 11.31
CA SER A 149 -22.30 -14.49 11.51
C SER A 149 -23.76 -14.45 11.07
N GLY A 150 -24.35 -15.61 10.86
CA GLY A 150 -25.79 -15.69 10.58
C GLY A 150 -26.69 -15.34 11.79
N ALA A 151 -26.11 -15.15 12.99
CA ALA A 151 -26.87 -14.96 14.22
C ALA A 151 -27.73 -13.69 14.24
N GLY A 152 -27.29 -12.64 13.57
CA GLY A 152 -28.02 -11.36 13.42
C GLY A 152 -29.10 -11.34 12.34
N ALA A 153 -29.16 -12.38 11.48
CA ALA A 153 -30.11 -12.44 10.37
C ALA A 153 -31.54 -12.70 10.85
N PRO A 154 -32.57 -12.31 10.08
CA PRO A 154 -33.94 -12.79 10.27
C PRO A 154 -34.02 -14.32 10.17
N LYS A 155 -35.05 -14.93 10.78
CA LYS A 155 -35.31 -16.38 10.60
C LYS A 155 -35.59 -16.68 9.13
N GLY A 156 -35.12 -17.84 8.68
CA GLY A 156 -35.24 -18.30 7.30
C GLY A 156 -33.92 -18.25 6.55
N ILE A 157 -33.98 -18.29 5.25
CA ILE A 157 -32.83 -18.26 4.34
C ILE A 157 -32.82 -16.90 3.62
N GLY A 158 -31.66 -16.27 3.58
CA GLY A 158 -31.44 -15.02 2.86
C GLY A 158 -30.19 -15.10 1.99
N VAL A 159 -30.25 -14.47 0.82
CA VAL A 159 -29.10 -14.27 -0.07
C VAL A 159 -28.84 -12.78 -0.17
N SER A 160 -27.59 -12.38 -0.08
CA SER A 160 -27.18 -11.01 -0.32
C SER A 160 -26.07 -10.97 -1.37
N TYR A 161 -26.13 -9.98 -2.24
CA TYR A 161 -25.11 -9.65 -3.21
C TYR A 161 -24.61 -8.21 -2.95
N SER A 162 -23.29 -8.03 -2.99
CA SER A 162 -22.64 -6.73 -2.93
C SER A 162 -21.67 -6.63 -4.10
N GLY A 163 -21.84 -5.62 -4.94
CA GLY A 163 -20.95 -5.28 -6.04
C GLY A 163 -20.35 -3.91 -5.81
N ASN A 164 -19.05 -3.78 -6.03
CA ASN A 164 -18.32 -2.54 -5.89
C ASN A 164 -17.38 -2.32 -7.06
N PHE A 165 -17.30 -1.08 -7.52
CA PHE A 165 -16.34 -0.62 -8.50
C PHE A 165 -15.71 0.69 -8.01
N SER A 166 -14.39 0.76 -8.00
CA SER A 166 -13.64 1.99 -7.70
C SER A 166 -12.61 2.27 -8.78
N ILE A 167 -12.32 3.54 -8.95
CA ILE A 167 -11.28 4.06 -9.85
C ILE A 167 -10.24 4.75 -8.96
N ASP A 168 -8.97 4.47 -9.24
CA ASP A 168 -7.84 5.01 -8.52
C ASP A 168 -6.98 5.85 -9.47
N ASP A 169 -6.63 7.06 -9.05
CA ASP A 169 -5.74 7.95 -9.81
C ASP A 169 -4.84 8.72 -8.86
N VAL A 170 -3.75 9.29 -9.40
CA VAL A 170 -2.82 10.08 -8.60
C VAL A 170 -3.43 11.43 -8.27
N MET A 171 -3.73 11.66 -7.00
CA MET A 171 -4.42 12.86 -6.53
C MET A 171 -3.56 14.12 -6.58
N ARG A 172 -2.27 14.00 -6.28
CA ARG A 172 -1.36 15.15 -6.18
C ARG A 172 0.00 14.83 -6.76
N TRP A 173 0.56 15.81 -7.43
CA TRP A 173 1.93 15.81 -7.91
C TRP A 173 2.70 16.94 -7.26
N PRO A 174 3.98 16.75 -6.93
CA PRO A 174 4.87 17.86 -6.55
C PRO A 174 5.02 18.86 -7.70
N ASP A 175 5.21 20.11 -7.36
CA ASP A 175 5.62 21.13 -8.33
C ASP A 175 7.11 20.95 -8.62
N TYR A 176 7.41 20.35 -9.75
CA TYR A 176 8.78 20.15 -10.21
C TYR A 176 9.29 21.38 -10.96
N GLN A 177 10.58 21.65 -10.82
CA GLN A 177 11.24 22.65 -11.67
C GLN A 177 11.46 22.09 -13.08
N TYR A 178 11.31 22.94 -14.10
CA TYR A 178 11.49 22.62 -15.51
C TYR A 178 12.27 23.69 -16.26
N GLU A 179 13.12 24.44 -15.54
CA GLU A 179 13.96 25.48 -16.12
C GLU A 179 15.38 24.97 -16.37
N PHE A 180 15.90 24.09 -15.51
CA PHE A 180 17.24 23.58 -15.57
C PHE A 180 17.25 22.05 -15.67
N GLY A 181 18.16 21.54 -16.50
CA GLY A 181 18.34 20.10 -16.66
C GLY A 181 19.42 19.55 -15.75
N GLN A 182 19.79 18.32 -16.04
CA GLN A 182 20.83 17.59 -15.32
C GLN A 182 22.15 18.34 -15.33
N GLY A 183 22.85 18.37 -14.22
CA GLY A 183 24.19 18.94 -14.07
C GLY A 183 24.50 19.41 -12.67
N LEU A 184 25.75 19.75 -12.47
CA LEU A 184 26.29 20.33 -11.22
C LEU A 184 26.91 21.69 -11.51
N PRO A 185 26.95 22.62 -10.54
CA PRO A 185 27.55 23.95 -10.71
C PRO A 185 29.04 23.91 -11.09
N SER A 186 29.72 22.84 -10.70
CA SER A 186 31.15 22.65 -11.00
C SER A 186 31.44 22.07 -12.38
N ASN A 187 30.39 21.60 -13.07
CA ASN A 187 30.55 21.04 -14.41
C ASN A 187 30.68 22.18 -15.42
N ILE A 188 31.77 22.18 -16.15
CA ILE A 188 32.06 23.17 -17.20
C ILE A 188 32.05 22.44 -18.53
N GLY A 189 31.56 23.13 -19.57
CA GLY A 189 31.52 22.61 -20.92
C GLY A 189 32.92 22.19 -21.38
N PRO A 190 33.07 21.01 -22.02
CA PRO A 190 34.36 20.45 -22.38
C PRO A 190 35.11 21.32 -23.40
N ALA A 191 36.44 21.33 -23.31
CA ALA A 191 37.28 22.00 -24.26
C ALA A 191 37.06 21.52 -25.69
N GLY A 192 36.98 22.43 -26.64
CA GLY A 192 36.73 22.15 -28.06
C GLY A 192 35.27 21.88 -28.41
N SER A 193 34.33 21.95 -27.46
CA SER A 193 32.89 21.93 -27.73
C SER A 193 32.33 23.33 -27.93
N ILE A 194 31.17 23.44 -28.56
CA ILE A 194 30.41 24.71 -28.66
C ILE A 194 29.97 25.25 -27.28
N TYR A 195 30.13 24.45 -26.22
CA TYR A 195 29.79 24.79 -24.86
C TYR A 195 31.03 24.93 -23.97
N GLU A 196 32.20 25.09 -24.54
CA GLU A 196 33.46 25.27 -23.81
C GLU A 196 33.35 26.43 -22.84
N GLY A 197 33.72 26.18 -21.59
CA GLY A 197 33.71 27.20 -20.53
C GLY A 197 32.34 27.55 -19.98
N GLU A 198 31.22 26.99 -20.49
CA GLU A 198 29.91 27.19 -19.90
C GLU A 198 29.77 26.47 -18.55
N PRO A 199 29.33 27.17 -17.50
CA PRO A 199 29.04 26.56 -16.23
C PRO A 199 27.81 25.64 -16.33
N TYR A 200 27.68 24.71 -15.35
CA TYR A 200 26.55 23.80 -15.23
C TYR A 200 26.41 22.77 -16.35
N TYR A 201 27.47 22.53 -17.10
CA TYR A 201 27.44 21.48 -18.12
C TYR A 201 27.32 20.08 -17.50
N SER A 202 26.41 19.26 -18.04
CA SER A 202 26.08 17.98 -17.43
C SER A 202 26.78 16.77 -18.05
N TYR A 203 27.59 16.94 -19.09
CA TYR A 203 28.20 15.83 -19.80
C TYR A 203 29.70 15.74 -19.56
N GLY A 204 30.16 14.58 -19.08
CA GLY A 204 31.56 14.28 -18.93
C GLY A 204 32.20 13.84 -20.26
N LYS A 205 33.50 13.97 -20.36
CA LYS A 205 34.31 13.43 -21.45
C LYS A 205 34.54 11.95 -21.22
N ALA A 206 34.22 11.11 -22.20
CA ALA A 206 34.53 9.69 -22.16
C ALA A 206 36.03 9.43 -22.36
N GLU A 207 36.53 8.24 -22.04
CA GLU A 207 37.96 7.84 -22.19
C GLU A 207 38.49 8.04 -23.60
N ASP A 208 37.68 7.82 -24.62
CA ASP A 208 38.00 8.04 -26.03
C ASP A 208 38.00 9.53 -26.44
N GLY A 209 37.81 10.41 -25.50
CA GLY A 209 37.71 11.85 -25.74
C GLY A 209 36.36 12.34 -26.24
N SER A 210 35.38 11.46 -26.46
CA SER A 210 34.02 11.82 -26.80
C SER A 210 33.23 12.32 -25.59
N TYR A 211 32.16 13.06 -25.83
CA TYR A 211 31.26 13.51 -24.78
C TYR A 211 30.19 12.44 -24.52
N ALA A 212 30.14 11.94 -23.30
CA ALA A 212 29.09 11.00 -22.88
C ALA A 212 28.03 11.73 -22.08
N SER A 213 26.77 11.31 -22.19
CA SER A 213 25.77 11.73 -21.22
C SER A 213 26.27 11.35 -19.84
N THR A 214 26.29 12.23 -18.89
CA THR A 214 26.71 11.89 -17.55
C THR A 214 25.75 10.92 -16.95
N SER A 215 26.23 9.72 -16.86
CA SER A 215 25.71 8.78 -15.89
C SER A 215 26.05 9.30 -14.50
N GLY A 216 25.11 9.19 -13.59
CA GLY A 216 25.40 9.26 -12.15
C GLY A 216 25.14 10.56 -11.44
N THR A 217 24.74 11.65 -12.09
CA THR A 217 24.23 12.80 -11.34
C THR A 217 22.71 12.90 -11.39
N SER A 218 22.09 12.96 -10.22
CA SER A 218 20.67 13.24 -10.04
C SER A 218 20.40 14.75 -9.85
N SER A 219 21.44 15.56 -9.88
CA SER A 219 21.33 17.01 -9.66
C SER A 219 20.81 17.71 -10.92
N ALA A 220 19.87 18.62 -10.75
CA ALA A 220 19.27 19.43 -11.82
C ALA A 220 19.72 20.89 -11.72
N TYR A 221 21.02 21.10 -11.61
CA TYR A 221 21.69 22.41 -11.60
C TYR A 221 22.50 22.66 -12.88
N GLY A 222 22.16 21.96 -13.94
CA GLY A 222 22.84 22.07 -15.22
C GLY A 222 22.37 23.25 -16.05
N ALA A 223 22.58 23.17 -17.36
CA ALA A 223 22.19 24.22 -18.29
C ALA A 223 20.68 24.48 -18.30
N ARG A 224 20.29 25.74 -18.45
CA ARG A 224 18.88 26.10 -18.67
C ARG A 224 18.36 25.48 -19.95
N PHE A 225 17.13 25.02 -19.93
CA PHE A 225 16.50 24.44 -21.13
C PHE A 225 16.38 25.48 -22.24
N ASP A 226 16.84 25.11 -23.43
CA ASP A 226 16.73 25.84 -24.67
C ASP A 226 16.69 24.85 -25.83
N ALA A 227 15.60 24.84 -26.58
CA ALA A 227 15.41 23.91 -27.69
C ALA A 227 16.42 24.11 -28.86
N ASN A 228 17.08 25.29 -28.93
CA ASN A 228 18.11 25.56 -29.91
C ASN A 228 19.47 24.95 -29.54
N ARG A 229 19.66 24.60 -28.26
CA ARG A 229 20.85 23.89 -27.79
C ARG A 229 20.64 22.40 -27.92
N LYS A 230 21.66 21.69 -28.35
CA LYS A 230 21.63 20.24 -28.53
C LYS A 230 22.72 19.57 -27.72
N PHE A 231 22.37 18.45 -27.12
CA PHE A 231 23.27 17.64 -26.31
C PHE A 231 23.17 16.17 -26.75
N TYR A 232 24.25 15.42 -26.63
CA TYR A 232 24.23 13.98 -26.76
C TYR A 232 23.57 13.38 -25.52
N GLN A 233 22.41 12.81 -25.69
CA GLN A 233 21.62 12.24 -24.60
C GLN A 233 21.57 10.72 -24.71
N TYR A 234 20.78 10.05 -23.89
CA TYR A 234 20.59 8.62 -23.92
C TYR A 234 19.79 8.20 -25.17
N ASP A 235 20.26 7.13 -25.81
CA ASP A 235 19.55 6.47 -26.90
C ASP A 235 18.93 5.15 -26.40
N PRO A 236 17.60 5.00 -26.45
CA PRO A 236 16.92 3.80 -25.99
C PRO A 236 17.17 2.56 -26.86
N VAL A 237 17.57 2.75 -28.12
CA VAL A 237 17.82 1.64 -29.06
C VAL A 237 19.16 0.98 -28.78
N THR A 238 20.21 1.79 -28.69
CA THR A 238 21.57 1.31 -28.40
C THR A 238 21.84 1.14 -26.91
N GLN A 239 20.92 1.64 -26.06
CA GLN A 239 21.05 1.67 -24.59
C GLN A 239 22.33 2.36 -24.11
N GLY A 240 22.74 3.39 -24.84
CA GLY A 240 23.96 4.12 -24.61
C GLY A 240 23.84 5.58 -24.97
N ARG A 241 24.97 6.20 -25.31
CA ARG A 241 25.00 7.55 -25.83
C ARG A 241 24.44 7.60 -27.24
N ALA A 242 23.56 8.54 -27.52
CA ALA A 242 23.07 8.80 -28.86
C ALA A 242 24.21 9.23 -29.79
N SER A 243 24.17 8.76 -31.04
CA SER A 243 25.10 9.17 -32.10
C SER A 243 24.87 10.60 -32.56
N GLU A 244 23.67 11.14 -32.33
CA GLU A 244 23.27 12.49 -32.68
C GLU A 244 22.84 13.30 -31.46
N ALA A 245 23.18 14.58 -31.44
CA ALA A 245 22.75 15.47 -30.39
C ALA A 245 21.29 15.86 -30.57
N THR A 246 20.50 15.78 -29.50
CA THR A 246 19.08 16.10 -29.45
C THR A 246 18.82 17.40 -28.70
N PRO A 247 17.68 18.11 -28.96
CA PRO A 247 17.36 19.36 -28.30
C PRO A 247 17.33 19.27 -26.77
N TRP A 248 17.79 20.30 -26.12
CA TRP A 248 17.82 20.38 -24.66
C TRP A 248 16.48 20.90 -24.13
N VAL A 249 15.56 20.01 -23.86
CA VAL A 249 14.20 20.33 -23.46
C VAL A 249 13.77 19.56 -22.21
N ALA A 250 12.79 20.10 -21.50
CA ALA A 250 12.16 19.42 -20.36
C ALA A 250 10.92 18.64 -20.79
N TYR A 251 10.81 17.40 -20.30
CA TYR A 251 9.63 16.54 -20.50
C TYR A 251 8.69 16.67 -19.30
N LYS A 252 7.78 17.66 -19.35
CA LYS A 252 6.96 18.07 -18.20
C LYS A 252 5.99 17.00 -17.68
N ASN A 253 5.41 16.18 -18.56
CA ASN A 253 4.43 15.16 -18.16
C ASN A 253 5.05 13.78 -17.92
N ASN A 254 6.30 13.66 -18.12
CA ASN A 254 7.07 12.44 -18.17
C ASN A 254 6.80 11.47 -16.98
N ARG A 255 6.76 12.02 -15.75
CA ARG A 255 6.45 11.21 -14.57
C ARG A 255 4.98 10.83 -14.46
N LYS A 256 4.08 11.69 -14.95
CA LYS A 256 2.64 11.44 -14.96
C LYS A 256 2.27 10.34 -15.95
N ASP A 257 2.89 10.38 -17.13
CA ASP A 257 2.62 9.44 -18.23
C ASP A 257 3.07 8.00 -17.91
N LEU A 258 3.87 7.83 -16.85
CA LEU A 258 4.24 6.50 -16.36
C LEU A 258 3.08 5.82 -15.62
N PHE A 259 2.17 6.60 -15.03
CA PHE A 259 1.05 6.07 -14.28
C PHE A 259 -0.19 5.92 -15.18
N GLN A 260 -1.03 4.99 -14.81
CA GLN A 260 -2.33 4.77 -15.45
C GLN A 260 -3.46 4.95 -14.45
N THR A 261 -4.67 5.12 -14.92
CA THR A 261 -5.85 5.02 -14.06
C THR A 261 -6.05 3.57 -13.66
N GLY A 262 -6.01 3.31 -12.36
CA GLY A 262 -6.26 2.00 -11.78
C GLY A 262 -7.76 1.77 -11.55
N TYR A 263 -8.15 0.52 -11.33
CA TYR A 263 -9.52 0.19 -10.93
C TYR A 263 -9.56 -1.04 -10.02
N THR A 264 -10.60 -1.10 -9.20
CA THR A 264 -10.89 -2.27 -8.37
C THR A 264 -12.34 -2.69 -8.56
N ILE A 265 -12.55 -3.97 -8.83
CA ILE A 265 -13.88 -4.59 -8.92
C ILE A 265 -13.99 -5.63 -7.84
N THR A 266 -15.00 -5.52 -6.98
CA THR A 266 -15.29 -6.51 -5.95
C THR A 266 -16.71 -6.99 -6.09
N ASN A 267 -16.89 -8.30 -6.12
CA ASN A 267 -18.19 -8.96 -6.12
C ASN A 267 -18.26 -9.95 -4.96
N SER A 268 -19.26 -9.83 -4.13
CA SER A 268 -19.48 -10.66 -2.95
C SER A 268 -20.88 -11.23 -2.94
N VAL A 269 -20.99 -12.52 -2.70
CA VAL A 269 -22.27 -13.21 -2.48
C VAL A 269 -22.22 -13.85 -1.11
N ALA A 270 -23.29 -13.66 -0.32
CA ALA A 270 -23.42 -14.35 0.96
C ALA A 270 -24.80 -14.98 1.12
N LEU A 271 -24.79 -16.21 1.58
CA LEU A 271 -25.95 -17.00 1.98
C LEU A 271 -26.03 -16.99 3.52
N THR A 272 -27.19 -16.66 4.05
CA THR A 272 -27.45 -16.71 5.49
C THR A 272 -28.66 -17.60 5.76
N GLY A 273 -28.56 -18.42 6.79
CA GLY A 273 -29.68 -19.23 7.28
C GLY A 273 -29.78 -19.09 8.81
N LYS A 274 -31.00 -18.94 9.33
CA LYS A 274 -31.23 -18.88 10.77
C LYS A 274 -32.48 -19.62 11.19
N SER A 275 -32.34 -20.41 12.23
CA SER A 275 -33.40 -21.09 12.94
C SER A 275 -33.43 -20.68 14.42
N ASP A 276 -34.33 -21.25 15.20
CA ASP A 276 -34.38 -21.03 16.65
C ASP A 276 -33.16 -21.58 17.38
N ARG A 277 -32.50 -22.60 16.83
CA ARG A 277 -31.40 -23.31 17.48
C ARG A 277 -30.04 -23.07 16.81
N GLY A 278 -30.02 -22.44 15.67
CA GLY A 278 -28.73 -22.25 14.98
C GLY A 278 -28.80 -21.24 13.86
N SER A 279 -27.61 -20.88 13.39
CA SER A 279 -27.44 -20.01 12.25
C SER A 279 -26.20 -20.40 11.44
N VAL A 280 -26.25 -20.13 10.16
CA VAL A 280 -25.13 -20.31 9.25
C VAL A 280 -25.01 -19.08 8.36
N ARG A 281 -23.79 -18.72 8.03
CA ARG A 281 -23.47 -17.76 6.97
C ARG A 281 -22.29 -18.32 6.17
N ALA A 282 -22.46 -18.34 4.86
CA ALA A 282 -21.40 -18.66 3.92
C ALA A 282 -21.26 -17.49 2.94
N SER A 283 -20.05 -17.06 2.65
CA SER A 283 -19.79 -15.99 1.67
C SER A 283 -18.63 -16.37 0.78
N ILE A 284 -18.70 -15.86 -0.47
CA ILE A 284 -17.61 -15.88 -1.42
C ILE A 284 -17.47 -14.50 -2.03
N THR A 285 -16.24 -14.01 -2.06
CA THR A 285 -15.90 -12.69 -2.60
C THR A 285 -14.75 -12.82 -3.58
N HIS A 286 -14.92 -12.21 -4.76
CA HIS A 286 -13.88 -12.05 -5.76
C HIS A 286 -13.53 -10.58 -5.90
N THR A 287 -12.26 -10.25 -5.79
CA THR A 287 -11.71 -8.91 -6.02
C THR A 287 -10.67 -8.97 -7.13
N LYS A 288 -10.82 -8.10 -8.13
CA LYS A 288 -9.80 -7.84 -9.15
C LYS A 288 -9.38 -6.39 -9.05
N ASN A 289 -8.08 -6.16 -9.00
CA ASN A 289 -7.47 -4.83 -9.00
C ASN A 289 -6.45 -4.73 -10.13
N GLU A 290 -6.50 -3.64 -10.86
CA GLU A 290 -5.39 -3.14 -11.67
C GLU A 290 -4.95 -1.83 -11.06
N TRP A 291 -3.67 -1.75 -10.70
CA TRP A 291 -3.19 -0.60 -9.95
C TRP A 291 -2.74 0.52 -10.88
N ILE A 292 -2.47 1.70 -10.27
CA ILE A 292 -2.01 2.89 -11.01
C ILE A 292 -0.65 2.74 -11.67
N LEU A 293 0.17 1.77 -11.24
CA LEU A 293 1.40 1.40 -11.95
C LEU A 293 1.10 0.37 -13.04
N PRO A 294 1.56 0.56 -14.27
CA PRO A 294 1.33 -0.37 -15.37
C PRO A 294 1.79 -1.79 -15.04
N ASN A 295 1.04 -2.78 -15.52
CA ASN A 295 1.31 -4.21 -15.35
C ASN A 295 1.28 -4.70 -13.89
N THR A 296 0.78 -3.92 -12.95
CA THR A 296 0.65 -4.30 -11.54
C THR A 296 -0.81 -4.48 -11.15
N GLY A 297 -1.05 -5.29 -10.14
CA GLY A 297 -2.39 -5.53 -9.63
C GLY A 297 -2.50 -6.86 -8.92
N PHE A 298 -3.72 -7.24 -8.58
CA PHE A 298 -3.97 -8.51 -7.92
C PHE A 298 -5.37 -9.08 -8.21
N GLN A 299 -5.49 -10.37 -7.95
CA GLN A 299 -6.77 -11.06 -7.84
C GLN A 299 -6.84 -11.75 -6.48
N ARG A 300 -7.98 -11.66 -5.82
CA ARG A 300 -8.22 -12.29 -4.53
C ARG A 300 -9.58 -12.97 -4.53
N ILE A 301 -9.62 -14.21 -4.07
CA ILE A 301 -10.85 -14.94 -3.78
C ILE A 301 -10.84 -15.24 -2.29
N THR A 302 -11.88 -14.81 -1.59
CA THR A 302 -12.06 -15.11 -0.17
C THR A 302 -13.36 -15.88 0.00
N ALA A 303 -13.29 -17.05 0.64
CA ALA A 303 -14.44 -17.84 1.04
C ALA A 303 -14.50 -17.91 2.57
N MET A 304 -15.66 -17.67 3.15
CA MET A 304 -15.87 -17.71 4.59
C MET A 304 -17.12 -18.50 4.93
N ILE A 305 -17.05 -19.30 5.97
CA ILE A 305 -18.20 -19.96 6.58
C ILE A 305 -18.21 -19.71 8.08
N SER A 306 -19.37 -19.36 8.63
CA SER A 306 -19.62 -19.22 10.05
C SER A 306 -20.90 -19.97 10.38
N ALA A 307 -20.82 -20.93 11.29
CA ALA A 307 -21.95 -21.72 11.75
C ALA A 307 -22.03 -21.72 13.27
N GLN A 308 -23.25 -21.66 13.79
CA GLN A 308 -23.51 -21.74 15.22
C GLN A 308 -24.71 -22.65 15.44
N GLN A 309 -24.57 -23.62 16.34
CA GLN A 309 -25.64 -24.55 16.66
C GLN A 309 -25.75 -24.79 18.17
N GLN A 310 -26.93 -24.61 18.70
CA GLN A 310 -27.28 -25.01 20.06
C GLN A 310 -27.67 -26.49 20.04
N ILE A 311 -26.82 -27.35 20.58
CA ILE A 311 -27.05 -28.80 20.60
C ILE A 311 -27.96 -29.15 21.78
N SER A 312 -27.67 -28.57 22.97
CA SER A 312 -28.45 -28.76 24.17
C SER A 312 -28.50 -27.46 24.98
N ARG A 313 -29.21 -27.43 26.10
CA ARG A 313 -29.21 -26.23 26.98
C ARG A 313 -27.80 -25.88 27.49
N ALA A 314 -26.92 -26.84 27.62
CA ALA A 314 -25.56 -26.66 28.13
C ALA A 314 -24.49 -26.57 27.06
N LEU A 315 -24.77 -27.01 25.81
CA LEU A 315 -23.76 -27.10 24.74
C LEU A 315 -24.15 -26.32 23.53
N ARG A 316 -23.31 -25.32 23.19
CA ARG A 316 -23.35 -24.56 21.93
C ARG A 316 -22.03 -24.76 21.19
N ILE A 317 -22.12 -25.08 19.93
CA ILE A 317 -20.97 -25.19 19.04
C ILE A 317 -20.95 -23.97 18.10
N ASN A 318 -19.78 -23.33 18.01
CA ASN A 318 -19.50 -22.26 17.07
C ASN A 318 -18.34 -22.70 16.18
N PHE A 319 -18.51 -22.59 14.90
CA PHE A 319 -17.51 -22.89 13.89
C PHE A 319 -17.33 -21.68 12.99
N LYS A 320 -16.10 -21.29 12.75
CA LYS A 320 -15.72 -20.29 11.74
C LYS A 320 -14.51 -20.77 10.99
N SER A 321 -14.52 -20.58 9.67
CA SER A 321 -13.39 -20.87 8.80
C SER A 321 -13.37 -19.85 7.68
N SER A 322 -12.19 -19.42 7.30
CA SER A 322 -11.96 -18.56 6.14
C SER A 322 -10.80 -19.10 5.32
N TYR A 323 -10.93 -18.99 4.02
CA TYR A 323 -9.89 -19.31 3.06
C TYR A 323 -9.70 -18.14 2.12
N THR A 324 -8.47 -17.69 1.94
CA THR A 324 -8.14 -16.62 1.00
C THR A 324 -7.05 -17.12 0.04
N TYR A 325 -7.36 -17.04 -1.24
CA TYR A 325 -6.39 -17.21 -2.31
C TYR A 325 -6.11 -15.86 -2.94
N ARG A 326 -4.83 -15.51 -3.06
CA ARG A 326 -4.37 -14.25 -3.64
C ARG A 326 -3.29 -14.50 -4.67
N LYS A 327 -3.45 -13.88 -5.83
CA LYS A 327 -2.45 -13.82 -6.89
C LYS A 327 -2.08 -12.36 -7.12
N LEU A 328 -0.79 -12.05 -7.00
CA LEU A 328 -0.23 -10.73 -7.30
C LEU A 328 0.44 -10.76 -8.67
N ASN A 329 0.28 -9.68 -9.41
CA ASN A 329 0.95 -9.47 -10.68
C ASN A 329 2.02 -8.40 -10.47
N ASN A 330 3.29 -8.75 -10.74
CA ASN A 330 4.42 -7.80 -10.79
C ASN A 330 4.45 -6.80 -9.63
N THR A 331 4.41 -7.29 -8.39
CA THR A 331 4.49 -6.40 -7.21
C THR A 331 5.77 -5.58 -7.27
N PRO A 332 5.69 -4.23 -7.30
CA PRO A 332 6.86 -3.39 -7.43
C PRO A 332 7.70 -3.43 -6.15
N ALA A 333 9.02 -3.35 -6.31
CA ALA A 333 9.89 -3.05 -5.19
C ALA A 333 9.61 -1.62 -4.69
N LEU A 334 9.67 -1.44 -3.37
CA LEU A 334 9.39 -0.19 -2.69
C LEU A 334 10.64 0.29 -1.94
N GLY A 335 10.62 1.56 -1.51
CA GLY A 335 11.67 2.14 -0.69
C GLY A 335 12.83 2.77 -1.49
N TYR A 336 13.85 3.19 -0.76
CA TYR A 336 15.05 3.84 -1.30
C TYR A 336 16.04 2.78 -1.81
N ASN A 337 15.79 2.28 -3.00
CA ASN A 337 16.53 1.19 -3.60
C ASN A 337 16.52 1.34 -5.12
N SER A 338 17.65 1.15 -5.76
CA SER A 338 17.84 1.35 -7.21
C SER A 338 16.94 0.49 -8.10
N ASN A 339 16.33 -0.57 -7.53
CA ASN A 339 15.38 -1.44 -8.22
C ASN A 339 13.91 -0.98 -8.02
N SER A 340 13.68 0.08 -7.24
CA SER A 340 12.33 0.58 -7.02
C SER A 340 11.98 1.68 -8.02
N ILE A 341 10.74 1.68 -8.49
CA ILE A 341 10.25 2.75 -9.37
C ILE A 341 10.23 4.11 -8.67
N SER A 342 10.00 4.11 -7.36
CA SER A 342 10.02 5.33 -6.55
C SER A 342 11.39 5.99 -6.54
N TYR A 343 12.45 5.19 -6.34
CA TYR A 343 13.83 5.66 -6.44
C TYR A 343 14.10 6.27 -7.81
N PHE A 344 13.72 5.55 -8.85
CA PHE A 344 13.89 5.98 -10.22
C PHE A 344 13.21 7.32 -10.50
N LEU A 345 11.96 7.48 -10.06
CA LEU A 345 11.20 8.72 -10.23
C LEU A 345 11.76 9.90 -9.45
N ILE A 346 12.33 9.68 -8.26
CA ILE A 346 12.95 10.73 -7.45
C ILE A 346 14.18 11.29 -8.15
N PHE A 347 15.02 10.42 -8.70
CA PHE A 347 16.31 10.80 -9.26
C PHE A 347 16.29 11.11 -10.76
N GLN A 348 15.15 10.97 -11.43
CA GLN A 348 15.02 11.34 -12.83
C GLN A 348 15.04 12.84 -13.04
N ASN A 349 15.96 13.29 -13.87
CA ASN A 349 16.06 14.69 -14.28
C ASN A 349 15.02 15.05 -15.34
N PRO A 350 14.61 16.33 -15.42
CA PRO A 350 13.57 16.76 -16.36
C PRO A 350 13.89 16.54 -17.84
N ASN A 351 15.17 16.43 -18.19
CA ASN A 351 15.63 16.20 -19.58
C ASN A 351 15.57 14.74 -20.03
N VAL A 352 15.25 13.81 -19.14
CA VAL A 352 15.14 12.39 -19.49
C VAL A 352 13.71 12.06 -19.86
N ASN A 353 13.47 11.58 -21.08
CA ASN A 353 12.18 11.05 -21.46
C ASN A 353 12.02 9.62 -20.92
N LEU A 354 11.06 9.39 -20.05
CA LEU A 354 10.83 8.04 -19.48
C LEU A 354 10.35 7.03 -20.54
N ASP A 355 9.80 7.47 -21.65
CA ASP A 355 9.46 6.58 -22.76
C ASP A 355 10.70 5.88 -23.36
N TRP A 356 11.87 6.50 -23.23
CA TRP A 356 13.13 5.86 -23.65
C TRP A 356 13.43 4.59 -22.84
N LEU A 357 12.86 4.46 -21.66
CA LEU A 357 13.09 3.32 -20.75
C LEU A 357 12.04 2.22 -20.93
N ARG A 358 10.92 2.47 -21.63
CA ARG A 358 9.87 1.46 -21.84
C ARG A 358 10.36 0.18 -22.53
N PRO A 359 11.25 0.20 -23.54
CA PRO A 359 11.79 -1.03 -24.12
C PRO A 359 12.55 -1.91 -23.15
N MET A 360 13.15 -1.33 -22.12
CA MET A 360 13.90 -2.08 -21.10
C MET A 360 12.97 -2.87 -20.13
N TRP A 361 11.69 -2.56 -20.14
CA TRP A 361 10.68 -3.16 -19.26
C TRP A 361 9.88 -4.27 -19.94
N ARG A 362 10.19 -4.54 -21.20
CA ARG A 362 9.60 -5.61 -21.99
C ARG A 362 10.60 -6.78 -22.02
N THR A 363 10.54 -7.63 -21.05
CA THR A 363 11.14 -8.97 -21.10
C THR A 363 10.04 -10.01 -21.28
#